data_9da9b71b9ae6079e2fab02c2f4d7f360
#
_entry.id   9da9b71b9ae6079e2fab02c2f4d7f360
#
_cell.length_a   1.000
_cell.length_b   1.000
_cell.length_c   1.000
_cell.angle_alpha   90.00
_cell.angle_beta   90.00
_cell.angle_gamma   90.00
#
_symmetry.space_group_name_H-M   'P 1'
#
loop_
_entity.id
_entity.type
_entity.pdbx_description
1 polymer ?
#
loop_
_entity_poly.entity_id
_entity_poly.type
_entity_poly.pdbx_seq_one_letter_code
_entity_poly.pdbx_strand_id
1 'polypeptide(L)'
;MSGNFVQRGEPAVIDKYARTSAALKAGADIVVELPVYYALSSAENFAKGAVLTLNTMKAASICFGAETDNADCLAKISRTIISELPEYKAILNKALAEGLSYPAARQTALLEYLPECKDIITGSNNILAIEYIKAILYNNLNMTYYPVLREGAGYNDDTDTAEYASAFGIRKMLMSDEHLSLIHISEPTRPLYIS
;
A
#
# COMPACT_ATOMS: atom_id res chain seq x y z
N MET A 1 9.70 -4.48 6.11
CA MET A 1 9.19 -5.71 5.46
C MET A 1 8.45 -6.54 6.50
N SER A 2 7.31 -7.15 6.16
CA SER A 2 6.63 -8.09 7.08
C SER A 2 7.51 -9.30 7.38
N GLY A 3 7.40 -9.85 8.60
CA GLY A 3 8.10 -11.05 9.02
C GLY A 3 7.57 -12.32 8.35
N ASN A 4 7.30 -13.36 9.14
CA ASN A 4 6.82 -14.64 8.61
C ASN A 4 5.35 -14.62 8.17
N PHE A 5 4.57 -13.61 8.58
CA PHE A 5 3.18 -13.44 8.20
C PHE A 5 3.00 -12.09 7.50
N VAL A 6 2.17 -12.06 6.46
CA VAL A 6 1.81 -10.86 5.73
C VAL A 6 0.53 -10.23 6.29
N GLN A 7 0.20 -9.01 5.87
CA GLN A 7 -0.90 -8.21 6.42
C GLN A 7 -2.26 -8.94 6.47
N ARG A 8 -2.50 -9.88 5.57
CA ARG A 8 -3.74 -10.67 5.52
C ARG A 8 -3.80 -11.83 6.53
N GLY A 9 -2.78 -11.99 7.37
CA GLY A 9 -2.68 -13.09 8.32
C GLY A 9 -2.18 -14.40 7.70
N GLU A 10 -1.84 -14.40 6.42
CA GLU A 10 -1.30 -15.55 5.72
C GLU A 10 0.20 -15.70 5.97
N PRO A 11 0.74 -16.94 5.99
CA PRO A 11 2.17 -17.17 5.96
C PRO A 11 2.77 -16.59 4.69
N ALA A 12 3.97 -16.02 4.79
CA ALA A 12 4.72 -15.61 3.62
C ALA A 12 5.19 -16.86 2.85
N VAL A 13 5.05 -16.84 1.52
CA VAL A 13 5.43 -17.99 0.65
C VAL A 13 6.91 -18.32 0.75
N ILE A 14 7.74 -17.31 0.98
CA ILE A 14 9.19 -17.45 1.14
C ILE A 14 9.57 -16.86 2.49
N ASP A 15 10.50 -17.49 3.20
CA ASP A 15 10.96 -17.05 4.52
C ASP A 15 11.55 -15.62 4.48
N LYS A 16 11.57 -14.97 5.64
CA LYS A 16 11.99 -13.57 5.73
C LYS A 16 13.47 -13.37 5.38
N TYR A 17 14.33 -14.34 5.59
CA TYR A 17 15.77 -14.22 5.32
C TYR A 17 16.03 -14.25 3.82
N ALA A 18 15.37 -15.16 3.09
CA ALA A 18 15.44 -15.22 1.62
C ALA A 18 14.89 -13.93 0.99
N ARG A 19 13.75 -13.41 1.48
CA ARG A 19 13.20 -12.12 1.02
C ARG A 19 14.13 -10.94 1.33
N THR A 20 14.77 -10.95 2.50
CA THR A 20 15.77 -9.94 2.87
C THR A 20 16.98 -10.00 1.92
N SER A 21 17.49 -11.21 1.67
CA SER A 21 18.61 -11.40 0.73
C SER A 21 18.26 -10.91 -0.67
N ALA A 22 17.05 -11.20 -1.15
CA ALA A 22 16.57 -10.72 -2.44
C ALA A 22 16.50 -9.18 -2.51
N ALA A 23 15.97 -8.53 -1.48
CA ALA A 23 15.88 -7.07 -1.41
C ALA A 23 17.28 -6.42 -1.39
N LEU A 24 18.22 -6.96 -0.61
CA LEU A 24 19.60 -6.46 -0.55
C LEU A 24 20.32 -6.64 -1.91
N LYS A 25 20.13 -7.78 -2.57
CA LYS A 25 20.68 -8.01 -3.93
C LYS A 25 20.05 -7.10 -4.98
N ALA A 26 18.80 -6.66 -4.77
CA ALA A 26 18.11 -5.72 -5.65
C ALA A 26 18.51 -4.24 -5.39
N GLY A 27 19.44 -3.98 -4.47
CA GLY A 27 20.00 -2.65 -4.24
C GLY A 27 19.52 -1.96 -2.96
N ALA A 28 18.79 -2.64 -2.08
CA ALA A 28 18.48 -2.08 -0.77
C ALA A 28 19.72 -2.14 0.13
N ASP A 29 20.03 -1.05 0.83
CA ASP A 29 21.15 -1.01 1.79
C ASP A 29 20.76 -1.64 3.14
N ILE A 30 19.50 -1.47 3.54
CA ILE A 30 18.98 -1.94 4.82
C ILE A 30 17.59 -2.55 4.62
N VAL A 31 17.33 -3.68 5.27
CA VAL A 31 16.01 -4.28 5.36
C VAL A 31 15.61 -4.41 6.82
N VAL A 32 14.49 -3.79 7.19
CA VAL A 32 13.97 -3.78 8.56
C VAL A 32 12.70 -4.60 8.64
N GLU A 33 12.59 -5.44 9.66
CA GLU A 33 11.36 -6.18 9.92
C GLU A 33 10.33 -5.27 10.60
N LEU A 34 9.14 -5.19 10.00
CA LEU A 34 8.00 -4.54 10.64
C LEU A 34 7.50 -5.43 11.78
N PRO A 35 7.38 -4.91 13.02
CA PRO A 35 6.86 -5.70 14.14
C PRO A 35 5.54 -6.37 13.80
N VAL A 36 5.37 -7.62 14.22
CA VAL A 36 4.22 -8.47 13.88
C VAL A 36 2.88 -7.81 14.23
N TYR A 37 2.84 -7.06 15.32
CA TYR A 37 1.66 -6.29 15.74
C TYR A 37 1.16 -5.35 14.64
N TYR A 38 2.06 -4.64 13.96
CA TYR A 38 1.72 -3.77 12.85
C TYR A 38 1.53 -4.55 11.54
N ALA A 39 2.35 -5.57 11.32
CA ALA A 39 2.32 -6.35 10.09
C ALA A 39 0.99 -7.10 9.87
N LEU A 40 0.31 -7.52 10.95
CA LEU A 40 -0.97 -8.25 10.92
C LEU A 40 -2.19 -7.35 11.21
N SER A 41 -2.01 -6.05 11.21
CA SER A 41 -3.05 -5.08 11.54
C SER A 41 -3.81 -4.56 10.30
N SER A 42 -4.80 -3.70 10.57
CA SER A 42 -5.48 -2.91 9.53
C SER A 42 -4.49 -2.08 8.71
N ALA A 43 -4.89 -1.65 7.51
CA ALA A 43 -4.08 -0.77 6.66
C ALA A 43 -3.57 0.47 7.41
N GLU A 44 -4.39 1.06 8.28
CA GLU A 44 -4.04 2.20 9.13
C GLU A 44 -2.87 1.88 10.07
N ASN A 45 -2.99 0.81 10.85
CA ASN A 45 -1.95 0.44 11.81
C ASN A 45 -0.68 -0.07 11.09
N PHE A 46 -0.84 -0.79 10.00
CA PHE A 46 0.29 -1.22 9.16
C PHE A 46 1.09 -0.01 8.66
N ALA A 47 0.41 0.96 8.07
CA ALA A 47 1.03 2.18 7.55
C ALA A 47 1.67 3.00 8.68
N LYS A 48 0.97 3.17 9.81
CA LYS A 48 1.50 3.85 11.00
C LYS A 48 2.79 3.19 11.50
N GLY A 49 2.79 1.87 11.64
CA GLY A 49 3.97 1.12 12.08
C GLY A 49 5.15 1.27 11.12
N ALA A 50 4.89 1.18 9.81
CA ALA A 50 5.92 1.35 8.78
C ALA A 50 6.53 2.77 8.82
N VAL A 51 5.69 3.81 8.84
CA VAL A 51 6.13 5.21 8.87
C VAL A 51 6.91 5.52 10.14
N LEU A 52 6.44 5.09 11.32
CA LEU A 52 7.15 5.31 12.57
C LEU A 52 8.49 4.57 12.62
N THR A 53 8.55 3.35 12.08
CA THR A 53 9.82 2.60 11.96
C THR A 53 10.82 3.35 11.10
N LEU A 54 10.41 3.83 9.93
CA LEU A 54 11.27 4.62 9.03
C LEU A 54 11.67 5.95 9.67
N ASN A 55 10.76 6.62 10.37
CA ASN A 55 11.07 7.86 11.09
C ASN A 55 12.11 7.65 12.21
N THR A 56 12.03 6.54 12.93
CA THR A 56 13.05 6.17 13.95
C THR A 56 14.43 6.00 13.31
N MET A 57 14.48 5.50 12.07
CA MET A 57 15.70 5.38 11.28
C MET A 57 16.15 6.69 10.62
N LYS A 58 15.42 7.80 10.87
CA LYS A 58 15.70 9.11 10.26
C LYS A 58 15.56 9.13 8.73
N ALA A 59 14.70 8.30 8.16
CA ALA A 59 14.40 8.36 6.74
C ALA A 59 13.80 9.73 6.39
N ALA A 60 14.37 10.38 5.38
CA ALA A 60 13.91 11.70 4.91
C ALA A 60 12.65 11.59 4.05
N SER A 61 12.43 10.44 3.42
CA SER A 61 11.30 10.23 2.53
C SER A 61 10.81 8.78 2.54
N ILE A 62 9.57 8.60 2.10
CA ILE A 62 8.97 7.28 1.83
C ILE A 62 8.50 7.23 0.37
N CYS A 63 8.78 6.10 -0.28
CA CYS A 63 8.27 5.79 -1.61
C CYS A 63 7.36 4.56 -1.51
N PHE A 64 6.22 4.59 -2.20
CA PHE A 64 5.26 3.48 -2.19
C PHE A 64 4.48 3.39 -3.51
N GLY A 65 4.11 2.18 -3.91
CA GLY A 65 3.27 1.97 -5.09
C GLY A 65 1.82 2.38 -4.85
N ALA A 66 1.24 3.11 -5.81
CA ALA A 66 -0.16 3.53 -5.80
C ALA A 66 -0.76 3.36 -7.20
N GLU A 67 -2.08 3.45 -7.34
CA GLU A 67 -2.79 3.47 -8.63
C GLU A 67 -2.84 4.89 -9.22
N THR A 68 -2.20 5.84 -8.55
CA THR A 68 -2.07 7.24 -8.99
C THR A 68 -0.74 7.82 -8.52
N ASP A 69 -0.20 8.74 -9.30
CA ASP A 69 0.94 9.60 -8.94
C ASP A 69 0.50 10.97 -8.38
N ASN A 70 -0.81 11.24 -8.33
CA ASN A 70 -1.38 12.48 -7.83
C ASN A 70 -1.25 12.60 -6.30
N ALA A 71 -0.05 12.99 -5.84
CA ALA A 71 0.27 13.16 -4.43
C ALA A 71 -0.62 14.19 -3.73
N ASP A 72 -1.03 15.25 -4.44
CA ASP A 72 -1.87 16.32 -3.87
C ASP A 72 -3.27 15.82 -3.51
N CYS A 73 -3.88 15.01 -4.38
CA CYS A 73 -5.19 14.44 -4.12
C CYS A 73 -5.12 13.40 -2.98
N LEU A 74 -4.10 12.56 -2.94
CA LEU A 74 -3.85 11.64 -1.83
C LEU A 74 -3.69 12.39 -0.50
N ALA A 75 -2.94 13.50 -0.50
CA ALA A 75 -2.78 14.34 0.69
C ALA A 75 -4.08 15.05 1.09
N LYS A 76 -4.89 15.50 0.13
CA LYS A 76 -6.18 16.12 0.38
C LYS A 76 -7.13 15.15 1.07
N ILE A 77 -7.23 13.92 0.56
CA ILE A 77 -8.01 12.84 1.19
C ILE A 77 -7.52 12.58 2.61
N SER A 78 -6.19 12.44 2.80
CA SER A 78 -5.59 12.17 4.12
C SER A 78 -5.89 13.28 5.12
N ARG A 79 -5.79 14.56 4.72
CA ARG A 79 -6.12 15.72 5.57
C ARG A 79 -7.61 15.75 5.93
N THR A 80 -8.49 15.44 4.99
CA THR A 80 -9.95 15.37 5.24
C THR A 80 -10.27 14.33 6.30
N ILE A 81 -9.63 13.14 6.24
CA ILE A 81 -9.80 12.09 7.23
C ILE A 81 -9.27 12.53 8.62
N ILE A 82 -8.14 13.25 8.66
CA ILE A 82 -7.54 13.71 9.92
C ILE A 82 -8.38 14.82 10.57
N SER A 83 -8.82 15.80 9.77
CA SER A 83 -9.49 17.01 10.29
C SER A 83 -10.95 16.77 10.67
N GLU A 84 -11.58 15.76 10.08
CA GLU A 84 -13.01 15.46 10.28
C GLU A 84 -13.88 16.72 10.30
N LEU A 85 -13.71 17.57 9.28
CA LEU A 85 -14.52 18.79 9.17
C LEU A 85 -16.02 18.51 9.32
N PRO A 86 -16.81 19.45 9.87
CA PRO A 86 -18.22 19.22 10.20
C PRO A 86 -19.06 18.65 9.05
N GLU A 87 -18.85 19.15 7.83
CA GLU A 87 -19.55 18.71 6.63
C GLU A 87 -19.23 17.23 6.30
N TYR A 88 -17.95 16.88 6.28
CA TYR A 88 -17.50 15.50 6.07
C TYR A 88 -18.03 14.56 7.15
N LYS A 89 -17.96 14.99 8.42
CA LYS A 89 -18.43 14.22 9.56
C LYS A 89 -19.93 13.98 9.53
N ALA A 90 -20.72 14.95 9.06
CA ALA A 90 -22.17 14.81 8.89
C ALA A 90 -22.51 13.71 7.88
N ILE A 91 -21.81 13.67 6.74
CA ILE A 91 -22.00 12.63 5.70
C ILE A 91 -21.59 11.26 6.24
N LEU A 92 -20.44 11.18 6.92
CA LEU A 92 -19.95 9.95 7.53
C LEU A 92 -20.94 9.37 8.54
N ASN A 93 -21.45 10.22 9.45
CA ASN A 93 -22.42 9.80 10.47
C ASN A 93 -23.74 9.35 9.87
N LYS A 94 -24.20 10.00 8.79
CA LYS A 94 -25.39 9.60 8.04
C LYS A 94 -25.21 8.19 7.46
N ALA A 95 -24.10 7.95 6.78
CA ALA A 95 -23.79 6.65 6.20
C ALA A 95 -23.68 5.53 7.27
N LEU A 96 -23.10 5.85 8.44
CA LEU A 96 -23.06 4.92 9.57
C LEU A 96 -24.46 4.63 10.15
N ALA A 97 -25.33 5.64 10.23
CA ALA A 97 -26.72 5.49 10.69
C ALA A 97 -27.56 4.64 9.72
N GLU A 98 -27.21 4.61 8.44
CA GLU A 98 -27.79 3.74 7.42
C GLU A 98 -27.31 2.29 7.50
N GLY A 99 -26.41 1.97 8.46
CA GLY A 99 -25.93 0.61 8.71
C GLY A 99 -24.70 0.20 7.91
N LEU A 100 -24.03 1.13 7.23
CA LEU A 100 -22.79 0.83 6.53
C LEU A 100 -21.65 0.53 7.53
N SER A 101 -20.76 -0.39 7.18
CA SER A 101 -19.52 -0.57 7.91
C SER A 101 -18.66 0.70 7.86
N TYR A 102 -17.82 0.92 8.87
CA TYR A 102 -16.99 2.13 8.92
C TYR A 102 -16.14 2.35 7.63
N PRO A 103 -15.49 1.34 7.04
CA PRO A 103 -14.77 1.51 5.78
C PRO A 103 -15.67 1.96 4.63
N ALA A 104 -16.87 1.36 4.50
CA ALA A 104 -17.84 1.71 3.47
C ALA A 104 -18.40 3.12 3.69
N ALA A 105 -18.78 3.46 4.92
CA ALA A 105 -19.27 4.79 5.28
C ALA A 105 -18.21 5.87 5.01
N ARG A 106 -16.92 5.59 5.35
CA ARG A 106 -15.79 6.48 5.07
C ARG A 106 -15.61 6.70 3.57
N GLN A 107 -15.68 5.63 2.77
CA GLN A 107 -15.59 5.73 1.31
C GLN A 107 -16.74 6.57 0.74
N THR A 108 -17.97 6.31 1.15
CA THR A 108 -19.15 7.10 0.74
C THR A 108 -18.99 8.57 1.10
N ALA A 109 -18.57 8.87 2.32
CA ALA A 109 -18.35 10.24 2.77
C ALA A 109 -17.26 10.96 1.99
N LEU A 110 -16.16 10.28 1.67
CA LEU A 110 -15.08 10.83 0.85
C LEU A 110 -15.54 11.10 -0.59
N LEU A 111 -16.30 10.18 -1.19
CA LEU A 111 -16.83 10.34 -2.56
C LEU A 111 -17.79 11.53 -2.68
N GLU A 112 -18.61 11.76 -1.66
CA GLU A 112 -19.54 12.90 -1.62
C GLU A 112 -18.82 14.21 -1.33
N TYR A 113 -17.84 14.20 -0.42
CA TYR A 113 -17.11 15.40 0.02
C TYR A 113 -16.00 15.83 -0.94
N LEU A 114 -15.34 14.88 -1.63
CA LEU A 114 -14.23 15.10 -2.58
C LEU A 114 -14.51 14.42 -3.92
N PRO A 115 -15.53 14.84 -4.67
CA PRO A 115 -15.91 14.17 -5.91
C PRO A 115 -14.80 14.21 -6.98
N GLU A 116 -13.92 15.20 -6.93
CA GLU A 116 -12.76 15.31 -7.84
C GLU A 116 -11.68 14.24 -7.60
N CYS A 117 -11.68 13.60 -6.44
CA CYS A 117 -10.75 12.52 -6.10
C CYS A 117 -11.38 11.12 -6.23
N LYS A 118 -12.53 10.99 -6.90
CA LYS A 118 -13.31 9.74 -6.98
C LYS A 118 -12.48 8.54 -7.42
N ASP A 119 -11.73 8.66 -8.51
CA ASP A 119 -10.95 7.55 -9.08
C ASP A 119 -9.86 7.07 -8.11
N ILE A 120 -9.35 7.96 -7.28
CA ILE A 120 -8.35 7.65 -6.26
C ILE A 120 -8.97 6.95 -5.05
N ILE A 121 -10.14 7.42 -4.61
CA ILE A 121 -10.86 6.88 -3.44
C ILE A 121 -11.31 5.43 -3.68
N THR A 122 -11.61 5.06 -4.91
CA THR A 122 -12.08 3.71 -5.26
C THR A 122 -10.95 2.70 -5.48
N GLY A 123 -9.73 3.15 -5.67
CA GLY A 123 -8.57 2.29 -5.92
C GLY A 123 -8.10 1.52 -4.67
N SER A 124 -8.01 0.21 -4.76
CA SER A 124 -7.67 -0.66 -3.63
C SER A 124 -6.24 -0.44 -3.11
N ASN A 125 -5.28 -0.16 -3.98
CA ASN A 125 -3.89 0.13 -3.60
C ASN A 125 -3.71 1.54 -3.05
N ASN A 126 -4.61 2.45 -3.37
CA ASN A 126 -4.58 3.82 -2.86
C ASN A 126 -4.93 3.89 -1.37
N ILE A 127 -5.60 2.87 -0.81
CA ILE A 127 -5.91 2.80 0.62
C ILE A 127 -4.63 2.89 1.46
N LEU A 128 -3.61 2.07 1.13
CA LEU A 128 -2.33 2.12 1.84
C LEU A 128 -1.58 3.43 1.59
N ALA A 129 -1.62 3.97 0.37
CA ALA A 129 -1.03 5.26 0.05
C ALA A 129 -1.60 6.39 0.93
N ILE A 130 -2.93 6.44 1.05
CA ILE A 130 -3.65 7.40 1.91
C ILE A 130 -3.23 7.22 3.38
N GLU A 131 -3.16 5.97 3.87
CA GLU A 131 -2.81 5.70 5.26
C GLU A 131 -1.32 6.03 5.58
N TYR A 132 -0.39 5.86 4.64
CA TYR A 132 1.00 6.32 4.81
C TYR A 132 1.08 7.84 4.95
N ILE A 133 0.44 8.58 4.03
CA ILE A 133 0.41 10.03 4.09
C ILE A 133 -0.30 10.51 5.35
N LYS A 134 -1.43 9.89 5.70
CA LYS A 134 -2.16 10.18 6.95
C LYS A 134 -1.25 10.00 8.18
N ALA A 135 -0.49 8.91 8.24
CA ALA A 135 0.43 8.67 9.35
C ALA A 135 1.53 9.73 9.46
N ILE A 136 2.08 10.20 8.33
CA ILE A 136 3.07 11.27 8.29
C ILE A 136 2.46 12.58 8.81
N LEU A 137 1.32 12.99 8.25
CA LEU A 137 0.65 14.24 8.58
C LEU A 137 0.14 14.27 10.03
N TYR A 138 -0.50 13.19 10.47
CA TYR A 138 -1.05 13.10 11.83
C TYR A 138 0.03 13.19 12.92
N ASN A 139 1.21 12.60 12.67
CA ASN A 139 2.32 12.64 13.63
C ASN A 139 3.27 13.83 13.39
N ASN A 140 2.93 14.76 12.51
CA ASN A 140 3.75 15.94 12.16
C ASN A 140 5.21 15.59 11.84
N LEU A 141 5.42 14.51 11.07
CA LEU A 141 6.77 14.04 10.74
C LEU A 141 7.36 14.87 9.60
N ASN A 142 8.64 15.20 9.72
CA ASN A 142 9.39 15.85 8.64
C ASN A 142 9.88 14.77 7.64
N MET A 143 8.93 14.17 6.91
CA MET A 143 9.17 13.12 5.94
C MET A 143 8.39 13.43 4.66
N THR A 144 9.08 13.45 3.52
CA THR A 144 8.42 13.58 2.21
C THR A 144 7.87 12.24 1.75
N TYR A 145 6.92 12.25 0.81
CA TYR A 145 6.32 11.03 0.28
C TYR A 145 6.20 11.10 -1.24
N TYR A 146 6.47 9.96 -1.89
CA TYR A 146 6.48 9.81 -3.33
C TYR A 146 5.62 8.61 -3.72
N PRO A 147 4.37 8.82 -4.19
CA PRO A 147 3.61 7.77 -4.83
C PRO A 147 4.23 7.44 -6.18
N VAL A 148 4.43 6.16 -6.44
CA VAL A 148 4.89 5.64 -7.73
C VAL A 148 3.72 4.92 -8.37
N LEU A 149 3.39 5.32 -9.60
CA LEU A 149 2.34 4.67 -10.37
C LEU A 149 2.73 3.21 -10.61
N ARG A 150 1.83 2.28 -10.26
CA ARG A 150 2.03 0.85 -10.52
C ARG A 150 1.78 0.56 -11.98
N GLU A 151 2.72 -0.09 -12.61
CA GLU A 151 2.58 -0.64 -13.95
C GLU A 151 2.18 -2.12 -13.85
N GLY A 152 1.32 -2.60 -14.75
CA GLY A 152 0.91 -3.99 -14.85
C GLY A 152 -0.52 -4.28 -14.39
N ALA A 153 -0.84 -5.57 -14.22
CA ALA A 153 -2.17 -6.05 -13.84
C ALA A 153 -2.63 -5.46 -12.50
N GLY A 154 -3.91 -5.09 -12.44
CA GLY A 154 -4.57 -4.68 -11.21
C GLY A 154 -4.44 -5.76 -10.14
N TYR A 155 -4.56 -5.37 -8.86
CA TYR A 155 -4.36 -6.26 -7.72
C TYR A 155 -5.24 -7.54 -7.76
N ASN A 156 -6.40 -7.48 -8.40
CA ASN A 156 -7.38 -8.56 -8.53
C ASN A 156 -7.49 -9.14 -9.94
N ASP A 157 -6.64 -8.73 -10.88
CA ASP A 157 -6.69 -9.27 -12.24
C ASP A 157 -6.09 -10.68 -12.28
N ASP A 158 -6.95 -11.65 -12.52
CA ASP A 158 -6.61 -13.06 -12.77
C ASP A 158 -6.11 -13.28 -14.22
N THR A 159 -5.92 -12.21 -15.02
CA THR A 159 -5.62 -12.34 -16.44
C THR A 159 -4.11 -12.40 -16.69
N ASP A 160 -3.68 -13.51 -17.32
CA ASP A 160 -2.31 -13.80 -17.78
C ASP A 160 -1.82 -12.87 -18.91
N THR A 161 -2.53 -11.77 -19.19
CA THR A 161 -2.28 -10.89 -20.36
C THR A 161 -1.44 -9.66 -20.03
N ALA A 162 -1.10 -9.41 -18.78
CA ALA A 162 -0.25 -8.30 -18.42
C ALA A 162 1.23 -8.67 -18.51
N GLU A 163 2.06 -7.75 -18.96
CA GLU A 163 3.52 -7.90 -19.07
C GLU A 163 4.17 -8.28 -17.71
N TYR A 164 3.48 -7.98 -16.60
CA TYR A 164 3.90 -8.35 -15.25
C TYR A 164 2.74 -8.99 -14.48
N ALA A 165 2.91 -10.25 -14.06
CA ALA A 165 1.94 -10.94 -13.23
C ALA A 165 1.80 -10.28 -11.85
N SER A 166 0.57 -10.23 -11.32
CA SER A 166 0.35 -9.73 -9.97
C SER A 166 0.99 -10.67 -8.93
N ALA A 167 1.39 -10.14 -7.76
CA ALA A 167 1.90 -10.97 -6.66
C ALA A 167 0.86 -12.01 -6.19
N PHE A 168 -0.43 -11.75 -6.37
CA PHE A 168 -1.52 -12.69 -6.10
C PHE A 168 -1.54 -13.81 -7.15
N GLY A 169 -1.44 -13.47 -8.43
CA GLY A 169 -1.36 -14.45 -9.53
C GLY A 169 -0.16 -15.38 -9.36
N ILE A 170 1.02 -14.84 -9.08
CA ILE A 170 2.24 -15.64 -8.82
C ILE A 170 2.03 -16.62 -7.64
N ARG A 171 1.42 -16.17 -6.53
CA ARG A 171 1.14 -17.06 -5.39
C ARG A 171 0.14 -18.16 -5.75
N LYS A 172 -0.89 -17.84 -6.52
CA LYS A 172 -1.88 -18.83 -6.99
C LYS A 172 -1.21 -19.89 -7.86
N MET A 173 -0.37 -19.50 -8.80
CA MET A 173 0.41 -20.40 -9.64
C MET A 173 1.34 -21.30 -8.82
N LEU A 174 2.05 -20.74 -7.82
CA LEU A 174 2.92 -21.52 -6.93
C LEU A 174 2.17 -22.57 -6.09
N MET A 175 0.88 -22.34 -5.81
CA MET A 175 0.05 -23.28 -5.04
C MET A 175 -0.69 -24.30 -5.91
N SER A 176 -0.81 -24.07 -7.23
CA SER A 176 -1.54 -24.94 -8.16
C SER A 176 -0.71 -26.04 -8.81
N ASP A 177 0.57 -26.22 -8.45
CA ASP A 177 1.53 -27.13 -9.12
C ASP A 177 1.67 -26.88 -10.64
N GLU A 178 1.15 -25.79 -11.16
CA GLU A 178 1.37 -25.41 -12.53
C GLU A 178 2.82 -25.00 -12.75
N HIS A 179 3.46 -25.55 -13.79
CA HIS A 179 4.83 -25.22 -14.15
C HIS A 179 4.95 -23.71 -14.41
N LEU A 180 5.55 -23.00 -13.47
CA LEU A 180 5.92 -21.62 -13.66
C LEU A 180 6.92 -21.52 -14.80
N SER A 181 6.49 -21.08 -15.95
CA SER A 181 7.39 -20.65 -17.00
C SER A 181 8.19 -19.44 -16.50
N LEU A 182 9.49 -19.41 -16.74
CA LEU A 182 10.38 -18.27 -16.41
C LEU A 182 9.88 -16.92 -17.02
N ILE A 183 8.98 -16.98 -18.00
CA ILE A 183 8.34 -15.83 -18.63
C ILE A 183 7.37 -15.12 -17.68
N HIS A 184 6.80 -15.82 -16.70
CA HIS A 184 5.86 -15.27 -15.71
C HIS A 184 6.54 -14.72 -14.45
N ILE A 185 7.82 -15.01 -14.27
CA ILE A 185 8.63 -14.42 -13.21
C ILE A 185 9.37 -13.26 -13.87
N SER A 186 8.90 -12.04 -13.64
CA SER A 186 9.64 -10.86 -14.09
C SER A 186 11.09 -10.98 -13.63
N GLU A 187 12.02 -11.03 -14.57
CA GLU A 187 13.42 -10.90 -14.23
C GLU A 187 13.58 -9.60 -13.43
N PRO A 188 14.32 -9.61 -12.31
CA PRO A 188 14.67 -8.37 -11.64
C PRO A 188 15.35 -7.50 -12.70
N THR A 189 14.78 -6.35 -12.95
CA THR A 189 15.32 -5.36 -13.89
C THR A 189 16.81 -5.27 -13.66
N ARG A 190 17.59 -5.63 -14.67
CA ARG A 190 19.05 -5.42 -14.63
C ARG A 190 19.26 -3.93 -14.33
N PRO A 191 20.05 -3.56 -13.33
CA PRO A 191 20.37 -2.16 -13.13
C PRO A 191 20.95 -1.65 -14.44
N LEU A 192 20.30 -0.64 -15.02
CA LEU A 192 20.86 0.13 -16.12
C LEU A 192 22.13 0.79 -15.56
N TYR A 193 23.29 0.23 -15.87
CA TYR A 193 24.55 0.92 -15.65
C TYR A 193 24.50 2.18 -16.48
N ILE A 194 24.31 3.31 -15.81
CA ILE A 194 24.60 4.61 -16.41
C ILE A 194 26.11 4.72 -16.45
N SER A 195 26.65 4.56 -17.65
CA SER A 195 28.05 4.82 -17.97
C SER A 195 28.31 6.33 -17.99
#